data_34769edcf13e4e823f74b4a032d364ac
#
_entry.id   34769edcf13e4e823f74b4a032d364ac
#
_cell.length_a   1.000
_cell.length_b   1.000
_cell.length_c   1.000
_cell.angle_alpha   90.00
_cell.angle_beta   90.00
_cell.angle_gamma   90.00
#
_symmetry.space_group_name_H-M   'P 1'
#
loop_
_entity.id
_entity.type
_entity.pdbx_description
1 polymer ?
#
loop_
_entity_poly.entity_id
_entity_poly.type
_entity_poly.pdbx_seq_one_letter_code
_entity_poly.pdbx_strand_id
1 'polypeptide(L)'
;MDPVMHLALPALFLLALRLDPKRVLMLSPLAILPDFDALFGLHRALGHSFIPILVLPMALIAFSSLRRPEWMPAALLVQFFLASHVILDLGGVAFLWPLTSQQFYFEPAVTFTASDGFDIGFSLEYGFRDLAEMGTTSIISDAGFAMLFLGVLCIAVFRREAFDSLRRLRDILREGLSDLAGRLRRSA
;
A
#
# COMPACT_ATOMS: atom_id res chain seq x y z
N MET A 1 0.80 4.61 -11.71
CA MET A 1 0.52 4.13 -10.34
C MET A 1 -0.70 4.79 -9.78
N ASP A 2 -1.40 4.08 -8.94
CA ASP A 2 -2.67 4.53 -8.39
C ASP A 2 -2.62 4.43 -6.86
N PRO A 3 -2.28 5.53 -6.17
CA PRO A 3 -2.21 5.57 -4.70
C PRO A 3 -3.51 5.11 -4.03
N VAL A 4 -4.66 5.30 -4.69
CA VAL A 4 -5.96 4.86 -4.15
C VAL A 4 -6.04 3.35 -4.11
N MET A 5 -5.59 2.67 -5.16
CA MET A 5 -5.55 1.21 -5.22
C MET A 5 -4.56 0.64 -4.20
N HIS A 6 -3.37 1.24 -4.09
CA HIS A 6 -2.35 0.84 -3.12
C HIS A 6 -2.82 1.00 -1.67
N LEU A 7 -3.62 2.03 -1.38
CA LEU A 7 -4.20 2.23 -0.06
C LEU A 7 -5.37 1.29 0.21
N ALA A 8 -6.35 1.28 -0.71
CA ALA A 8 -7.64 0.67 -0.46
C ALA A 8 -7.58 -0.87 -0.48
N LEU A 9 -6.91 -1.45 -1.48
CA LEU A 9 -6.95 -2.90 -1.70
C LEU A 9 -6.31 -3.70 -0.56
N PRO A 10 -5.10 -3.38 -0.08
CA PRO A 10 -4.52 -4.08 1.07
C PRO A 10 -5.30 -3.82 2.37
N ALA A 11 -5.81 -2.60 2.58
CA ALA A 11 -6.59 -2.29 3.77
C ALA A 11 -7.91 -3.07 3.79
N LEU A 12 -8.65 -3.10 2.68
CA LEU A 12 -9.87 -3.88 2.56
C LEU A 12 -9.63 -5.38 2.72
N PHE A 13 -8.52 -5.91 2.18
CA PHE A 13 -8.14 -7.30 2.36
C PHE A 13 -7.95 -7.65 3.84
N LEU A 14 -7.20 -6.83 4.58
CA LEU A 14 -6.96 -7.04 6.00
C LEU A 14 -8.24 -6.89 6.85
N LEU A 15 -9.11 -5.94 6.48
CA LEU A 15 -10.42 -5.78 7.14
C LEU A 15 -11.35 -6.96 6.86
N ALA A 16 -11.31 -7.53 5.65
CA ALA A 16 -12.05 -8.74 5.30
C ALA A 16 -11.57 -9.97 6.12
N LEU A 17 -10.28 -10.02 6.45
CA LEU A 17 -9.70 -11.00 7.38
C LEU A 17 -10.04 -10.72 8.85
N ARG A 18 -10.86 -9.69 9.13
CA ARG A 18 -11.30 -9.29 10.48
C ARG A 18 -10.15 -8.90 11.43
N LEU A 19 -9.06 -8.37 10.88
CA LEU A 19 -8.02 -7.78 11.69
C LEU A 19 -8.52 -6.48 12.34
N ASP A 20 -7.85 -6.05 13.42
CA ASP A 20 -8.22 -4.84 14.16
C ASP A 20 -8.31 -3.60 13.25
N PRO A 21 -9.52 -3.06 13.00
CA PRO A 21 -9.72 -1.95 12.07
C PRO A 21 -8.91 -0.70 12.42
N LYS A 22 -8.73 -0.45 13.72
CA LYS A 22 -7.95 0.71 14.19
C LYS A 22 -6.51 0.62 13.72
N ARG A 23 -5.86 -0.54 13.91
CA ARG A 23 -4.47 -0.75 13.48
C ARG A 23 -4.33 -0.75 11.97
N VAL A 24 -5.25 -1.42 11.27
CA VAL A 24 -5.26 -1.48 9.81
C VAL A 24 -5.37 -0.08 9.22
N LEU A 25 -6.38 0.71 9.62
CA LEU A 25 -6.58 2.06 9.08
C LEU A 25 -5.48 3.04 9.47
N MET A 26 -4.91 2.92 10.68
CA MET A 26 -3.81 3.78 11.12
C MET A 26 -2.52 3.51 10.35
N LEU A 27 -2.25 2.27 9.96
CA LEU A 27 -1.03 1.87 9.26
C LEU A 27 -1.19 1.82 7.74
N SER A 28 -2.42 1.85 7.21
CA SER A 28 -2.67 1.78 5.76
C SER A 28 -1.96 2.87 4.94
N PRO A 29 -1.71 4.12 5.42
CA PRO A 29 -0.95 5.10 4.65
C PRO A 29 0.47 4.65 4.29
N LEU A 30 1.03 3.67 5.02
CA LEU A 30 2.34 3.09 4.69
C LEU A 30 2.34 2.38 3.33
N ALA A 31 1.17 1.95 2.87
CA ALA A 31 1.03 1.36 1.55
C ALA A 31 1.34 2.34 0.39
N ILE A 32 1.31 3.66 0.63
CA ILE A 32 1.66 4.67 -0.37
C ILE A 32 3.11 5.17 -0.17
N LEU A 33 3.73 4.83 0.94
CA LEU A 33 5.04 5.37 1.30
C LEU A 33 6.12 5.15 0.21
N PRO A 34 6.21 4.00 -0.46
CA PRO A 34 7.20 3.80 -1.53
C PRO A 34 7.08 4.81 -2.67
N ASP A 35 5.87 5.26 -3.01
CA ASP A 35 5.63 6.23 -4.09
C ASP A 35 6.21 7.62 -3.82
N PHE A 36 6.56 7.94 -2.58
CA PHE A 36 7.20 9.22 -2.27
C PHE A 36 8.61 9.35 -2.88
N ASP A 37 9.19 8.26 -3.39
CA ASP A 37 10.43 8.33 -4.17
C ASP A 37 10.26 9.14 -5.46
N ALA A 38 9.05 9.25 -5.99
CA ALA A 38 8.71 10.11 -7.10
C ALA A 38 9.04 11.60 -6.85
N LEU A 39 8.97 12.06 -5.59
CA LEU A 39 9.33 13.44 -5.23
C LEU A 39 10.82 13.73 -5.45
N PHE A 40 11.65 12.70 -5.50
CA PHE A 40 13.09 12.80 -5.75
C PHE A 40 13.46 12.47 -7.20
N GLY A 41 12.48 12.30 -8.10
CA GLY A 41 12.73 11.91 -9.48
C GLY A 41 13.22 10.46 -9.66
N LEU A 42 13.09 9.64 -8.64
CA LEU A 42 13.58 8.26 -8.58
C LEU A 42 12.42 7.25 -8.46
N HIS A 43 11.32 7.52 -9.13
CA HIS A 43 10.13 6.68 -9.04
C HIS A 43 10.43 5.21 -9.37
N ARG A 44 9.89 4.31 -8.56
CA ARG A 44 10.11 2.86 -8.62
C ARG A 44 11.57 2.43 -8.35
N ALA A 45 12.35 3.25 -7.69
CA ALA A 45 13.74 2.97 -7.35
C ALA A 45 13.96 2.94 -5.83
N LEU A 46 14.18 4.08 -5.20
CA LEU A 46 14.56 4.15 -3.78
C LEU A 46 13.51 3.51 -2.86
N GLY A 47 12.27 3.97 -2.93
CA GLY A 47 11.16 3.51 -2.09
C GLY A 47 10.77 2.06 -2.36
N HIS A 48 11.03 1.57 -3.57
CA HIS A 48 10.68 0.24 -4.05
C HIS A 48 11.84 -0.76 -3.93
N SER A 49 13.02 -0.30 -3.48
CA SER A 49 14.17 -1.18 -3.35
C SER A 49 14.04 -2.14 -2.17
N PHE A 50 14.87 -3.16 -2.19
CA PHE A 50 14.89 -4.24 -1.20
C PHE A 50 15.07 -3.72 0.25
N ILE A 51 15.81 -2.64 0.44
CA ILE A 51 16.09 -2.09 1.78
C ILE A 51 14.83 -1.59 2.49
N PRO A 52 14.07 -0.59 1.97
CA PRO A 52 12.89 -0.10 2.66
C PRO A 52 11.73 -1.10 2.67
N ILE A 53 11.62 -1.97 1.66
CA ILE A 53 10.50 -2.90 1.55
C ILE A 53 10.68 -4.16 2.40
N LEU A 54 11.89 -4.65 2.54
CA LEU A 54 12.14 -5.91 3.24
C LEU A 54 13.08 -5.75 4.44
N VAL A 55 14.25 -5.16 4.26
CA VAL A 55 15.28 -5.14 5.32
C VAL A 55 14.80 -4.35 6.54
N LEU A 56 14.28 -3.13 6.37
CA LEU A 56 13.83 -2.31 7.48
C LEU A 56 12.62 -2.92 8.22
N PRO A 57 11.56 -3.40 7.55
CA PRO A 57 10.47 -4.06 8.25
C PRO A 57 10.86 -5.38 8.92
N MET A 58 11.75 -6.17 8.31
CA MET A 58 12.27 -7.39 8.93
C MET A 58 13.11 -7.07 10.18
N ALA A 59 13.91 -6.01 10.16
CA ALA A 59 14.61 -5.54 11.35
C ALA A 59 13.63 -5.09 12.45
N LEU A 60 12.52 -4.44 12.08
CA LEU A 60 11.46 -4.07 13.02
C LEU A 60 10.78 -5.31 13.63
N ILE A 61 10.50 -6.34 12.82
CA ILE A 61 9.96 -7.62 13.27
C ILE A 61 10.94 -8.30 14.23
N ALA A 62 12.21 -8.38 13.87
CA ALA A 62 13.26 -8.95 14.73
C ALA A 62 13.40 -8.19 16.05
N PHE A 63 13.43 -6.86 15.99
CA PHE A 63 13.44 -6.02 17.20
C PHE A 63 12.20 -6.28 18.07
N SER A 64 11.01 -6.32 17.45
CA SER A 64 9.77 -6.57 18.17
C SER A 64 9.79 -7.94 18.86
N SER A 65 10.23 -9.00 18.16
CA SER A 65 10.31 -10.34 18.73
C SER A 65 11.25 -10.44 19.94
N LEU A 66 12.33 -9.68 19.94
CA LEU A 66 13.37 -9.77 20.97
C LEU A 66 13.18 -8.79 22.13
N ARG A 67 12.61 -7.62 21.88
CA ARG A 67 12.60 -6.52 22.85
C ARG A 67 11.22 -5.96 23.17
N ARG A 68 10.27 -6.05 22.25
CA ARG A 68 8.95 -5.42 22.35
C ARG A 68 7.86 -6.29 21.69
N PRO A 69 7.52 -7.46 22.25
CA PRO A 69 6.54 -8.37 21.66
C PRO A 69 5.18 -7.71 21.39
N GLU A 70 4.81 -6.70 22.16
CA GLU A 70 3.57 -5.94 21.97
C GLU A 70 3.51 -5.17 20.63
N TRP A 71 4.66 -4.93 20.01
CA TRP A 71 4.76 -4.27 18.70
C TRP A 71 4.66 -5.24 17.51
N MET A 72 4.74 -6.54 17.77
CA MET A 72 4.74 -7.57 16.72
C MET A 72 3.57 -7.44 15.73
N PRO A 73 2.31 -7.27 16.17
CA PRO A 73 1.20 -7.11 15.23
C PRO A 73 1.34 -5.87 14.33
N ALA A 74 1.86 -4.77 14.86
CA ALA A 74 2.11 -3.57 14.08
C ALA A 74 3.26 -3.76 13.09
N ALA A 75 4.36 -4.41 13.51
CA ALA A 75 5.51 -4.70 12.65
C ALA A 75 5.12 -5.60 11.46
N LEU A 76 4.27 -6.60 11.69
CA LEU A 76 3.74 -7.45 10.63
C LEU A 76 2.84 -6.68 9.65
N LEU A 77 2.01 -5.76 10.14
CA LEU A 77 1.19 -4.90 9.29
C LEU A 77 2.05 -3.94 8.45
N VAL A 78 3.12 -3.37 9.02
CA VAL A 78 4.08 -2.55 8.28
C VAL A 78 4.70 -3.35 7.13
N GLN A 79 5.19 -4.56 7.41
CA GLN A 79 5.75 -5.44 6.37
C GLN A 79 4.71 -5.75 5.30
N PHE A 80 3.46 -6.06 5.71
CA PHE A 80 2.39 -6.38 4.77
C PHE A 80 2.07 -5.20 3.84
N PHE A 81 1.89 -3.98 4.38
CA PHE A 81 1.56 -2.81 3.57
C PHE A 81 2.67 -2.45 2.58
N LEU A 82 3.93 -2.49 3.01
CA LEU A 82 5.06 -2.20 2.13
C LEU A 82 5.24 -3.31 1.05
N ALA A 83 5.10 -4.58 1.42
CA ALA A 83 5.18 -5.67 0.47
C ALA A 83 4.02 -5.67 -0.54
N SER A 84 2.79 -5.40 -0.08
CA SER A 84 1.61 -5.32 -0.95
C SER A 84 1.73 -4.21 -2.00
N HIS A 85 2.35 -3.07 -1.65
CA HIS A 85 2.63 -2.01 -2.60
C HIS A 85 3.46 -2.53 -3.79
N VAL A 86 4.58 -3.17 -3.51
CA VAL A 86 5.47 -3.71 -4.54
C VAL A 86 4.80 -4.81 -5.37
N ILE A 87 3.97 -5.65 -4.74
CA ILE A 87 3.21 -6.68 -5.46
C ILE A 87 2.23 -6.05 -6.46
N LEU A 88 1.60 -4.94 -6.09
CA LEU A 88 0.69 -4.22 -6.99
C LEU A 88 1.43 -3.48 -8.11
N ASP A 89 2.73 -3.27 -7.94
CA ASP A 89 3.59 -2.52 -8.86
C ASP A 89 4.58 -3.39 -9.64
N LEU A 90 4.38 -4.69 -9.69
CA LEU A 90 5.28 -5.63 -10.37
C LEU A 90 5.51 -5.34 -11.86
N GLY A 91 4.77 -4.43 -12.48
CA GLY A 91 5.03 -3.93 -13.84
C GLY A 91 6.34 -3.14 -14.01
N GLY A 92 7.23 -3.14 -13.02
CA GLY A 92 8.57 -2.57 -13.11
C GLY A 92 9.04 -2.00 -11.78
N VAL A 93 9.93 -2.72 -11.08
CA VAL A 93 10.47 -2.34 -9.78
C VAL A 93 11.97 -2.56 -9.73
N ALA A 94 12.73 -1.53 -9.33
CA ALA A 94 14.18 -1.62 -9.20
C ALA A 94 14.57 -2.17 -7.82
N PHE A 95 14.35 -3.45 -7.58
CA PHE A 95 14.62 -4.09 -6.28
C PHE A 95 16.04 -3.92 -5.77
N LEU A 96 17.02 -3.96 -6.67
CA LEU A 96 18.43 -3.90 -6.31
C LEU A 96 19.01 -2.48 -6.39
N TRP A 97 18.18 -1.47 -6.54
CA TRP A 97 18.67 -0.09 -6.48
C TRP A 97 19.30 0.21 -5.10
N PRO A 98 20.43 0.91 -4.98
CA PRO A 98 21.21 1.60 -6.03
C PRO A 98 22.31 0.74 -6.69
N LEU A 99 22.40 -0.57 -6.43
CA LEU A 99 23.43 -1.46 -6.99
C LEU A 99 23.29 -1.63 -8.49
N THR A 100 22.08 -1.58 -9.01
CA THR A 100 21.75 -1.60 -10.44
C THR A 100 20.56 -0.70 -10.73
N SER A 101 20.51 -0.17 -11.96
CA SER A 101 19.36 0.59 -12.48
C SER A 101 18.32 -0.29 -13.18
N GLN A 102 18.47 -1.60 -13.14
CA GLN A 102 17.52 -2.49 -13.79
C GLN A 102 16.26 -2.66 -12.94
N GLN A 103 15.12 -2.60 -13.62
CA GLN A 103 13.80 -2.92 -13.07
C GLN A 103 13.43 -4.36 -13.42
N PHE A 104 12.96 -5.11 -12.45
CA PHE A 104 12.24 -6.35 -12.68
C PHE A 104 10.79 -6.02 -13.04
N TYR A 105 10.25 -6.67 -14.06
CA TYR A 105 8.84 -6.59 -14.40
C TYR A 105 8.20 -7.97 -14.53
N PHE A 106 6.93 -8.04 -14.18
CA PHE A 106 6.11 -9.23 -14.27
C PHE A 106 4.69 -8.77 -14.68
N GLU A 107 4.31 -9.01 -15.92
CA GLU A 107 3.11 -8.49 -16.55
C GLU A 107 2.24 -9.65 -17.07
N PRO A 108 1.36 -10.24 -16.22
CA PRO A 108 0.37 -11.18 -16.70
C PRO A 108 -0.73 -10.42 -17.44
N ALA A 109 -1.12 -10.91 -18.60
CA ALA A 109 -2.24 -10.35 -19.34
C ALA A 109 -3.23 -11.45 -19.76
N VAL A 110 -4.50 -11.15 -19.61
CA VAL A 110 -5.61 -11.96 -20.14
C VAL A 110 -6.24 -11.17 -21.26
N THR A 111 -6.19 -11.71 -22.47
CA THR A 111 -6.78 -11.09 -23.65
C THR A 111 -8.07 -11.79 -24.00
N PHE A 112 -9.07 -11.01 -24.35
CA PHE A 112 -10.36 -11.48 -24.81
C PHE A 112 -10.57 -10.98 -26.24
N THR A 113 -10.78 -11.91 -27.17
CA THR A 113 -11.05 -11.59 -28.57
C THR A 113 -12.41 -12.12 -28.96
N ALA A 114 -13.25 -11.28 -29.54
CA ALA A 114 -14.61 -11.59 -29.93
C ALA A 114 -14.89 -11.35 -31.44
N SER A 115 -13.84 -11.16 -32.27
CA SER A 115 -14.00 -10.80 -33.70
C SER A 115 -14.47 -11.95 -34.57
N ASP A 116 -14.00 -13.18 -34.31
CA ASP A 116 -14.29 -14.38 -35.13
C ASP A 116 -14.69 -15.60 -34.31
N GLY A 117 -15.12 -15.36 -33.08
CA GLY A 117 -15.46 -16.37 -32.08
C GLY A 117 -15.06 -15.89 -30.70
N PHE A 118 -15.33 -16.71 -29.70
CA PHE A 118 -14.94 -16.45 -28.33
C PHE A 118 -13.55 -17.07 -28.07
N ASP A 119 -12.52 -16.25 -27.94
CA ASP A 119 -11.18 -16.72 -27.64
C ASP A 119 -10.63 -15.98 -26.38
N ILE A 120 -10.05 -16.74 -25.46
CA ILE A 120 -9.39 -16.23 -24.27
C ILE A 120 -7.91 -16.61 -24.35
N GLY A 121 -7.06 -15.61 -24.56
CA GLY A 121 -5.61 -15.75 -24.51
C GLY A 121 -5.07 -15.41 -23.13
N PHE A 122 -4.04 -16.11 -22.71
CA PHE A 122 -3.22 -15.78 -21.54
C PHE A 122 -1.78 -15.55 -22.00
N SER A 123 -1.21 -14.41 -21.64
CA SER A 123 0.20 -14.14 -21.85
C SER A 123 0.86 -13.73 -20.55
N LEU A 124 2.13 -14.06 -20.39
CA LEU A 124 2.95 -13.74 -19.25
C LEU A 124 4.28 -13.21 -19.74
N GLU A 125 4.51 -11.92 -19.52
CA GLU A 125 5.79 -11.28 -19.81
C GLU A 125 6.53 -11.00 -18.51
N TYR A 126 7.80 -11.34 -18.45
CA TYR A 126 8.66 -11.06 -17.30
C TYR A 126 10.12 -10.90 -17.74
N GLY A 127 10.87 -10.13 -16.99
CA GLY A 127 12.28 -9.90 -17.30
C GLY A 127 12.86 -8.71 -16.56
N PHE A 128 13.93 -8.19 -17.12
CA PHE A 128 14.61 -6.99 -16.64
C PHE A 128 14.66 -5.95 -17.76
N ARG A 129 14.44 -4.69 -17.40
CA ARG A 129 14.58 -3.54 -18.30
C ARG A 129 15.26 -2.40 -17.56
N ASP A 130 15.86 -1.47 -18.28
CA ASP A 130 16.47 -0.30 -17.66
C ASP A 130 15.40 0.58 -17.01
N LEU A 131 15.79 1.25 -15.92
CA LEU A 131 14.93 2.20 -15.21
C LEU A 131 14.48 3.28 -16.20
N ALA A 132 13.21 3.29 -16.54
CA ALA A 132 12.67 4.28 -17.44
C ALA A 132 12.70 5.66 -16.76
N GLU A 133 13.05 6.71 -17.53
CA GLU A 133 12.85 8.08 -17.07
C GLU A 133 11.36 8.28 -16.76
N MET A 134 11.09 9.07 -15.71
CA MET A 134 9.72 9.36 -15.30
C MET A 134 8.94 10.02 -16.43
N GLY A 135 8.05 9.23 -17.04
CA GLY A 135 7.00 9.78 -17.90
C GLY A 135 5.85 10.36 -17.06
N THR A 136 4.89 10.98 -17.72
CA THR A 136 3.63 11.40 -17.08
C THR A 136 2.88 10.16 -16.59
N THR A 137 2.73 10.04 -15.28
CA THR A 137 1.90 8.99 -14.66
C THR A 137 0.57 9.59 -14.20
N SER A 138 -0.54 8.92 -14.46
CA SER A 138 -1.82 9.32 -13.89
C SER A 138 -1.82 9.04 -12.37
N ILE A 139 -2.25 10.03 -11.59
CA ILE A 139 -2.39 9.90 -10.13
C ILE A 139 -3.53 8.92 -9.77
N ILE A 140 -4.54 8.83 -10.63
CA ILE A 140 -5.68 7.94 -10.45
C ILE A 140 -5.90 7.20 -11.78
N SER A 141 -5.85 5.88 -11.75
CA SER A 141 -6.20 5.03 -12.89
C SER A 141 -7.72 4.85 -13.01
N ASP A 142 -8.17 4.25 -14.10
CA ASP A 142 -9.59 3.89 -14.27
C ASP A 142 -10.07 2.99 -13.13
N ALA A 143 -9.22 2.04 -12.67
CA ALA A 143 -9.52 1.18 -11.54
C ALA A 143 -9.61 1.96 -10.22
N GLY A 144 -8.71 2.92 -9.99
CA GLY A 144 -8.77 3.81 -8.84
C GLY A 144 -10.00 4.70 -8.85
N PHE A 145 -10.40 5.19 -10.04
CA PHE A 145 -11.64 5.94 -10.19
C PHE A 145 -12.87 5.08 -9.86
N ALA A 146 -12.90 3.83 -10.34
CA ALA A 146 -13.96 2.88 -10.01
C ALA A 146 -14.02 2.58 -8.49
N MET A 147 -12.86 2.42 -7.84
CA MET A 147 -12.79 2.22 -6.39
C MET A 147 -13.25 3.44 -5.60
N LEU A 148 -12.90 4.66 -6.02
CA LEU A 148 -13.41 5.89 -5.41
C LEU A 148 -14.92 5.99 -5.57
N PHE A 149 -15.43 5.74 -6.79
CA PHE A 149 -16.87 5.76 -7.05
C PHE A 149 -17.62 4.74 -6.19
N LEU A 150 -17.10 3.50 -6.11
CA LEU A 150 -17.68 2.47 -5.26
C LEU A 150 -17.65 2.88 -3.77
N GLY A 151 -16.55 3.49 -3.31
CA GLY A 151 -16.44 4.02 -1.95
C GLY A 151 -17.48 5.10 -1.66
N VAL A 152 -17.66 6.06 -2.58
CA VAL A 152 -18.70 7.10 -2.46
C VAL A 152 -20.11 6.48 -2.44
N LEU A 153 -20.36 5.50 -3.33
CA LEU A 153 -21.63 4.77 -3.37
C LEU A 153 -21.88 4.03 -2.05
N CYS A 154 -20.89 3.32 -1.52
CA CYS A 154 -21.01 2.67 -0.21
C CYS A 154 -21.30 3.66 0.91
N ILE A 155 -20.61 4.81 0.94
CA ILE A 155 -20.88 5.88 1.93
C ILE A 155 -22.30 6.41 1.76
N ALA A 156 -22.78 6.59 0.54
CA ALA A 156 -24.14 7.10 0.28
C ALA A 156 -25.21 6.09 0.72
N VAL A 157 -25.02 4.80 0.42
CA VAL A 157 -25.95 3.71 0.79
C VAL A 157 -25.93 3.46 2.30
N PHE A 158 -24.74 3.36 2.89
CA PHE A 158 -24.53 3.08 4.31
C PHE A 158 -24.19 4.35 5.11
N ARG A 159 -24.80 5.49 4.74
CA ARG A 159 -24.44 6.79 5.31
C ARG A 159 -24.50 6.86 6.84
N ARG A 160 -25.48 6.21 7.48
CA ARG A 160 -25.61 6.22 8.95
C ARG A 160 -24.45 5.49 9.60
N GLU A 161 -24.17 4.28 9.15
CA GLU A 161 -23.07 3.43 9.62
C GLU A 161 -21.72 4.07 9.34
N ALA A 162 -21.56 4.71 8.18
CA ALA A 162 -20.34 5.44 7.81
C ALA A 162 -20.12 6.64 8.75
N PHE A 163 -21.17 7.44 9.03
CA PHE A 163 -21.06 8.56 9.95
C PHE A 163 -20.78 8.13 11.38
N ASP A 164 -21.41 7.05 11.85
CA ASP A 164 -21.14 6.51 13.19
C ASP A 164 -19.71 5.97 13.29
N SER A 165 -19.22 5.31 12.25
CA SER A 165 -17.83 4.84 12.17
C SER A 165 -16.83 6.00 12.15
N LEU A 166 -17.11 7.07 11.41
CA LEU A 166 -16.28 8.28 11.38
C LEU A 166 -16.26 8.99 12.74
N ARG A 167 -17.40 9.06 13.43
CA ARG A 167 -17.47 9.62 14.80
C ARG A 167 -16.60 8.80 15.76
N ARG A 168 -16.71 7.47 15.73
CA ARG A 168 -15.89 6.58 16.55
C ARG A 168 -14.41 6.73 16.24
N LEU A 169 -14.04 6.79 14.96
CA LEU A 169 -12.65 7.01 14.54
C LEU A 169 -12.10 8.35 15.07
N ARG A 170 -12.88 9.43 14.92
CA ARG A 170 -12.51 10.75 15.46
C ARG A 170 -12.29 10.70 16.97
N ASP A 171 -13.16 10.03 17.71
CA ASP A 171 -13.08 9.95 19.16
C ASP A 171 -11.84 9.14 19.60
N ILE A 172 -11.55 8.03 18.92
CA ILE A 172 -10.32 7.24 19.09
C ILE A 172 -9.05 8.07 18.84
N LEU A 173 -9.04 8.84 17.74
CA LEU A 173 -7.90 9.69 17.41
C LEU A 173 -7.69 10.80 18.47
N ARG A 174 -8.79 11.38 18.95
CA ARG A 174 -8.75 12.40 20.02
C ARG A 174 -8.19 11.86 21.32
N GLU A 175 -8.63 10.68 21.75
CA GLU A 175 -8.11 10.00 22.93
C GLU A 175 -6.63 9.66 22.74
N GLY A 176 -6.23 9.10 21.60
CA GLY A 176 -4.84 8.79 21.30
C GLY A 176 -3.92 10.01 21.32
N LEU A 177 -4.37 11.14 20.76
CA LEU A 177 -3.63 12.40 20.78
C LEU A 177 -3.54 13.00 22.18
N SER A 178 -4.63 12.93 22.98
CA SER A 178 -4.63 13.42 24.36
C SER A 178 -3.68 12.61 25.26
N ASP A 179 -3.65 11.30 25.09
CA ASP A 179 -2.74 10.41 25.81
C ASP A 179 -1.28 10.68 25.44
N LEU A 180 -1.00 10.88 24.15
CA LEU A 180 0.33 11.24 23.68
C LEU A 180 0.79 12.58 24.28
N ALA A 181 -0.07 13.59 24.21
CA ALA A 181 0.21 14.90 24.81
C ALA A 181 0.41 14.83 26.34
N GLY A 182 -0.36 13.99 27.01
CA GLY A 182 -0.22 13.74 28.45
C GLY A 182 1.11 13.06 28.82
N ARG A 183 1.57 12.11 27.99
CA ARG A 183 2.88 11.46 28.16
C ARG A 183 4.04 12.42 27.94
N LEU A 184 3.97 13.23 26.88
CA LEU A 184 5.01 14.23 26.60
C LEU A 184 5.14 15.28 27.70
N ARG A 185 4.01 15.70 28.31
CA ARG A 185 4.04 16.64 29.45
C ARG A 185 4.62 16.04 30.75
N ARG A 186 4.59 14.72 30.91
CA ARG A 186 5.17 14.05 32.10
C ARG A 186 6.65 13.72 31.94
N SER A 187 7.18 13.79 30.72
CA SER A 187 8.57 13.51 30.38
C SER A 187 9.42 14.79 30.22
N ALA A 188 8.80 15.96 30.25
CA ALA A 188 9.44 17.29 30.28
C ALA A 188 9.43 17.86 31.68
#